data_b1ea22a99cfc702fe212d81d6cd501d4
#
_entry.id   b1ea22a99cfc702fe212d81d6cd501d4
#
_cell.length_a   1.000
_cell.length_b   1.000
_cell.length_c   1.000
_cell.angle_alpha   90.00
_cell.angle_beta   90.00
_cell.angle_gamma   90.00
#
_symmetry.space_group_name_H-M   'P 1'
#
loop_
_entity.id
_entity.type
_entity.pdbx_description
1 polymer ?
#
loop_
_entity_poly.entity_id
_entity_poly.type
_entity_poly.pdbx_seq_one_letter_code
_entity_poly.pdbx_strand_id
1 'polypeptide(L)'
;MRFRFALLVAAIMTASVMLSCKEPTATTNKTDNPGATNSANGSNEPVLAKTAGPLPDQAFKAQITCPDCPTRMRAGQVENINLKVKNMSTIEWFQRGGEINDRTDNKFYIAGGNRWLDKDGKLTPETEGHNGIPENVAPGAEIAMTLQITAPKTPGEWTLELDMVQEAVTWFGEKGSPTTKIKVTVVQ
;
A
#
# COMPACT_ATOMS: atom_id res chain seq x y z
N MET A 1 39.04 19.85 -32.59
CA MET A 1 38.15 19.35 -33.63
C MET A 1 36.70 19.64 -33.16
N ARG A 2 36.08 20.63 -33.84
CA ARG A 2 34.75 21.14 -33.46
C ARG A 2 33.73 20.47 -34.36
N PHE A 3 32.75 19.73 -33.81
CA PHE A 3 31.57 19.27 -34.55
C PHE A 3 30.35 20.05 -34.09
N ARG A 4 29.81 20.83 -35.01
CA ARG A 4 28.52 21.51 -34.94
C ARG A 4 27.48 20.54 -35.46
N PHE A 5 26.39 20.27 -34.71
CA PHE A 5 25.19 19.65 -35.24
C PHE A 5 24.04 20.64 -35.24
N ALA A 6 23.43 20.74 -36.41
CA ALA A 6 22.38 21.68 -36.75
C ALA A 6 21.01 21.26 -36.20
N LEU A 7 20.24 22.29 -35.81
CA LEU A 7 18.83 22.24 -35.47
C LEU A 7 17.97 21.92 -36.72
N LEU A 8 17.07 20.97 -36.63
CA LEU A 8 15.99 20.80 -37.61
C LEU A 8 14.65 20.95 -36.86
N VAL A 9 13.97 22.07 -37.11
CA VAL A 9 12.63 22.40 -36.63
C VAL A 9 11.64 21.88 -37.66
N ALA A 10 10.78 20.93 -37.29
CA ALA A 10 9.62 20.54 -38.10
C ALA A 10 8.34 21.06 -37.43
N ALA A 11 7.71 22.01 -38.05
CA ALA A 11 6.38 22.52 -37.68
C ALA A 11 5.30 21.61 -38.26
N ILE A 12 4.45 21.08 -37.42
CA ILE A 12 3.23 20.37 -37.83
C ILE A 12 2.03 21.23 -37.42
N MET A 13 1.35 21.76 -38.45
CA MET A 13 0.04 22.40 -38.33
C MET A 13 -1.02 21.30 -38.21
N THR A 14 -1.85 21.34 -37.16
CA THR A 14 -3.07 20.56 -37.08
C THR A 14 -4.30 21.46 -37.13
N ALA A 15 -5.14 21.19 -38.14
CA ALA A 15 -6.40 21.87 -38.38
C ALA A 15 -7.46 21.50 -37.33
N SER A 16 -8.09 22.51 -36.75
CA SER A 16 -9.25 22.34 -35.88
C SER A 16 -10.52 22.14 -36.72
N VAL A 17 -11.20 21.00 -36.51
CA VAL A 17 -12.55 20.79 -37.01
C VAL A 17 -13.53 21.03 -35.87
N MET A 18 -14.33 22.11 -36.03
CA MET A 18 -15.45 22.42 -35.15
C MET A 18 -16.64 21.57 -35.57
N LEU A 19 -17.08 20.67 -34.70
CA LEU A 19 -18.35 19.94 -34.89
C LEU A 19 -19.41 20.53 -33.93
N SER A 20 -20.39 21.19 -34.53
CA SER A 20 -21.55 21.75 -33.85
C SER A 20 -22.55 20.67 -33.57
N CYS A 21 -22.85 20.37 -32.32
CA CYS A 21 -23.96 19.50 -31.92
C CYS A 21 -25.14 20.36 -31.41
N LYS A 22 -26.26 20.15 -32.06
CA LYS A 22 -27.58 20.80 -31.88
C LYS A 22 -28.30 20.15 -30.70
N GLU A 23 -28.82 20.95 -29.78
CA GLU A 23 -29.68 20.55 -28.68
C GLU A 23 -31.06 20.08 -29.16
N PRO A 24 -31.66 19.04 -28.57
CA PRO A 24 -33.08 18.79 -28.68
C PRO A 24 -33.86 19.33 -27.47
N THR A 25 -34.88 20.07 -27.77
CA THR A 25 -35.89 20.73 -26.93
C THR A 25 -36.66 19.71 -26.07
N ALA A 26 -36.85 20.07 -24.80
CA ALA A 26 -37.71 19.34 -23.86
C ALA A 26 -39.19 19.51 -24.19
N THR A 27 -39.93 18.40 -24.22
CA THR A 27 -41.40 18.39 -24.21
C THR A 27 -41.86 17.77 -22.89
N THR A 28 -42.54 18.59 -22.10
CA THR A 28 -43.23 18.20 -20.87
C THR A 28 -44.49 17.43 -21.19
N ASN A 29 -44.67 16.24 -20.66
CA ASN A 29 -45.99 15.62 -20.47
C ASN A 29 -46.12 15.15 -19.02
N LYS A 30 -47.05 15.82 -18.36
CA LYS A 30 -47.58 15.52 -17.04
C LYS A 30 -48.67 14.47 -17.20
N THR A 31 -48.54 13.34 -16.52
CA THR A 31 -49.66 12.42 -16.29
C THR A 31 -49.53 11.83 -14.89
N ASP A 32 -50.48 12.21 -14.06
CA ASP A 32 -50.67 11.68 -12.72
C ASP A 32 -51.17 10.24 -12.80
N ASN A 33 -50.60 9.36 -11.99
CA ASN A 33 -51.26 8.14 -11.54
C ASN A 33 -50.70 7.66 -10.21
N PRO A 34 -51.54 7.45 -9.18
CA PRO A 34 -51.11 6.97 -7.87
C PRO A 34 -51.19 5.44 -7.82
N GLY A 35 -50.11 4.80 -7.48
CA GLY A 35 -50.12 3.37 -7.28
C GLY A 35 -48.84 2.93 -6.60
N ALA A 36 -48.95 2.64 -5.31
CA ALA A 36 -47.88 2.11 -4.48
C ALA A 36 -47.36 0.77 -4.99
N THR A 37 -46.06 0.63 -4.99
CA THR A 37 -45.39 -0.63 -4.53
C THR A 37 -43.94 -0.36 -4.20
N ASN A 38 -43.56 -0.75 -3.01
CA ASN A 38 -42.19 -0.82 -2.50
C ASN A 38 -41.30 -1.57 -3.49
N SER A 39 -40.35 -0.88 -4.06
CA SER A 39 -39.12 -1.52 -4.55
C SER A 39 -38.00 -1.03 -3.67
N ALA A 40 -37.52 -1.94 -2.83
CA ALA A 40 -36.28 -1.82 -2.15
C ALA A 40 -35.18 -1.76 -3.21
N ASN A 41 -34.82 -0.55 -3.62
CA ASN A 41 -33.58 -0.31 -4.34
C ASN A 41 -32.46 -0.45 -3.33
N GLY A 42 -32.00 -1.68 -3.14
CA GLY A 42 -30.70 -1.92 -2.55
C GLY A 42 -29.67 -1.33 -3.50
N SER A 43 -29.31 -0.08 -3.29
CA SER A 43 -28.08 0.48 -3.83
C SER A 43 -26.94 -0.35 -3.25
N ASN A 44 -26.46 -1.33 -4.03
CA ASN A 44 -25.14 -1.94 -3.85
C ASN A 44 -24.06 -0.89 -4.20
N GLU A 45 -24.09 0.26 -3.55
CA GLU A 45 -22.89 1.03 -3.44
C GLU A 45 -21.96 0.23 -2.52
N PRO A 46 -20.70 -0.06 -2.94
CA PRO A 46 -19.73 -0.58 -1.99
C PRO A 46 -19.68 0.44 -0.87
N VAL A 47 -20.13 0.03 0.32
CA VAL A 47 -19.91 0.78 1.53
C VAL A 47 -18.40 0.83 1.67
N LEU A 48 -17.80 1.90 1.17
CA LEU A 48 -16.45 2.29 1.50
C LEU A 48 -16.44 2.42 3.01
N ALA A 49 -16.02 1.35 3.67
CA ALA A 49 -15.75 1.39 5.08
C ALA A 49 -14.62 2.39 5.27
N LYS A 50 -14.96 3.64 5.50
CA LYS A 50 -14.04 4.66 6.03
C LYS A 50 -13.61 4.16 7.40
N THR A 51 -12.70 3.22 7.44
CA THR A 51 -12.20 2.64 8.67
C THR A 51 -11.16 3.57 9.27
N ALA A 52 -11.65 4.64 9.89
CA ALA A 52 -10.85 5.44 10.82
C ALA A 52 -10.57 4.66 12.12
N GLY A 53 -10.53 3.34 12.10
CA GLY A 53 -10.40 2.48 13.25
C GLY A 53 -9.70 1.16 12.94
N PRO A 54 -9.68 0.23 13.91
CA PRO A 54 -9.10 -1.09 13.71
C PRO A 54 -9.78 -1.84 12.56
N LEU A 55 -8.97 -2.48 11.71
CA LEU A 55 -9.47 -3.37 10.69
C LEU A 55 -10.09 -4.63 11.34
N PRO A 56 -11.10 -5.26 10.71
CA PRO A 56 -11.59 -6.54 11.15
C PRO A 56 -10.55 -7.65 10.88
N ASP A 57 -10.60 -8.74 11.66
CA ASP A 57 -9.58 -9.80 11.62
C ASP A 57 -9.34 -10.38 10.22
N GLN A 58 -10.36 -10.47 9.38
CA GLN A 58 -10.22 -10.98 8.01
C GLN A 58 -9.39 -10.06 7.09
N ALA A 59 -9.13 -8.82 7.48
CA ALA A 59 -8.31 -7.89 6.71
C ALA A 59 -6.80 -8.12 6.88
N PHE A 60 -6.39 -8.81 7.94
CA PHE A 60 -4.98 -9.06 8.26
C PHE A 60 -4.43 -10.26 7.47
N LYS A 61 -4.38 -10.16 6.14
CA LYS A 61 -3.86 -11.22 5.26
C LYS A 61 -2.97 -10.63 4.18
N ALA A 62 -1.68 -10.83 4.31
CA ALA A 62 -0.67 -10.34 3.39
C ALA A 62 0.18 -11.47 2.79
N GLN A 63 0.71 -11.23 1.61
CA GLN A 63 1.85 -11.97 1.07
C GLN A 63 2.97 -10.96 0.82
N ILE A 64 4.14 -11.22 1.38
CA ILE A 64 5.29 -10.34 1.27
C ILE A 64 6.41 -11.10 0.58
N THR A 65 7.05 -10.47 -0.42
CA THR A 65 8.27 -10.97 -1.05
C THR A 65 9.34 -9.88 -1.06
N CYS A 66 10.59 -10.29 -0.87
CA CYS A 66 11.75 -9.42 -0.91
C CYS A 66 12.80 -10.09 -1.82
N PRO A 67 12.75 -9.81 -3.14
CA PRO A 67 13.63 -10.48 -4.10
C PRO A 67 15.11 -10.27 -3.84
N ASP A 68 15.48 -9.07 -3.39
CA ASP A 68 16.85 -8.61 -3.21
C ASP A 68 17.18 -8.33 -1.73
N CYS A 69 16.57 -9.08 -0.81
CA CYS A 69 16.87 -8.91 0.60
C CYS A 69 18.32 -9.26 0.93
N PRO A 70 19.00 -8.46 1.76
CA PRO A 70 20.37 -8.74 2.15
C PRO A 70 20.45 -10.02 2.99
N THR A 71 21.43 -10.87 2.70
CA THR A 71 21.80 -12.04 3.52
C THR A 71 23.02 -11.76 4.40
N ARG A 72 23.65 -10.59 4.23
CA ARG A 72 24.80 -10.13 5.00
C ARG A 72 24.73 -8.62 5.19
N MET A 73 24.94 -8.15 6.40
CA MET A 73 24.98 -6.72 6.76
C MET A 73 26.09 -6.46 7.78
N ARG A 74 26.51 -5.19 7.91
CA ARG A 74 27.36 -4.76 9.02
C ARG A 74 26.51 -4.45 10.24
N ALA A 75 27.09 -4.61 11.43
CA ALA A 75 26.44 -4.24 12.68
C ALA A 75 25.99 -2.76 12.66
N GLY A 76 24.70 -2.52 12.88
CA GLY A 76 24.09 -1.19 12.84
C GLY A 76 23.94 -0.58 11.43
N GLN A 77 24.22 -1.32 10.36
CA GLN A 77 24.01 -0.84 8.99
C GLN A 77 22.54 -0.53 8.75
N VAL A 78 22.30 0.61 8.13
CA VAL A 78 20.97 1.01 7.63
C VAL A 78 20.91 0.73 6.15
N GLU A 79 19.84 0.08 5.70
CA GLU A 79 19.61 -0.26 4.29
C GLU A 79 18.14 -0.11 3.92
N ASN A 80 17.90 0.31 2.68
CA ASN A 80 16.56 0.34 2.11
C ASN A 80 16.36 -0.91 1.25
N ILE A 81 15.38 -1.73 1.59
CA ILE A 81 15.00 -2.93 0.85
C ILE A 81 13.69 -2.71 0.10
N ASN A 82 13.55 -3.38 -1.05
CA ASN A 82 12.34 -3.31 -1.87
C ASN A 82 11.47 -4.54 -1.62
N LEU A 83 10.23 -4.29 -1.24
CA LEU A 83 9.23 -5.31 -0.98
C LEU A 83 8.17 -5.30 -2.08
N LYS A 84 7.65 -6.47 -2.41
CA LYS A 84 6.37 -6.62 -3.08
C LYS A 84 5.37 -7.13 -2.04
N VAL A 85 4.27 -6.42 -1.90
CA VAL A 85 3.24 -6.71 -0.90
C VAL A 85 1.91 -6.88 -1.60
N LYS A 86 1.28 -8.03 -1.40
CA LYS A 86 -0.04 -8.32 -1.94
C LYS A 86 -1.07 -8.39 -0.83
N ASN A 87 -2.19 -7.70 -1.03
CA ASN A 87 -3.35 -7.78 -0.16
C ASN A 87 -4.12 -9.09 -0.45
N MET A 88 -3.97 -10.06 0.44
CA MET A 88 -4.64 -11.37 0.33
C MET A 88 -6.01 -11.39 1.02
N SER A 89 -6.46 -10.24 1.55
CA SER A 89 -7.76 -10.09 2.19
C SER A 89 -8.86 -9.70 1.20
N THR A 90 -10.08 -9.61 1.68
CA THR A 90 -11.25 -9.10 0.94
C THR A 90 -11.55 -7.63 1.25
N ILE A 91 -10.67 -6.95 2.00
CA ILE A 91 -10.85 -5.58 2.48
C ILE A 91 -9.71 -4.71 1.95
N GLU A 92 -10.02 -3.54 1.44
CA GLU A 92 -9.04 -2.56 1.01
C GLU A 92 -8.21 -2.05 2.20
N TRP A 93 -6.91 -1.89 1.99
CA TRP A 93 -6.01 -1.25 2.95
C TRP A 93 -5.77 0.20 2.55
N PHE A 94 -5.88 1.08 3.52
CA PHE A 94 -5.71 2.52 3.29
C PHE A 94 -4.29 2.97 3.63
N GLN A 95 -3.72 3.79 2.74
CA GLN A 95 -2.42 4.40 2.95
C GLN A 95 -2.47 5.43 4.08
N ARG A 96 -1.31 5.73 4.64
CA ARG A 96 -1.15 6.87 5.55
C ARG A 96 -1.47 8.18 4.80
N GLY A 97 -2.39 8.97 5.34
CA GLY A 97 -2.79 10.24 4.75
C GLY A 97 -3.84 10.14 3.65
N GLY A 98 -4.45 8.97 3.42
CA GLY A 98 -5.62 8.81 2.55
C GLY A 98 -6.86 9.53 3.10
N GLU A 99 -8.04 8.96 2.93
CA GLU A 99 -9.31 9.56 3.39
C GLU A 99 -9.45 9.73 4.93
N ILE A 100 -8.43 9.31 5.67
CA ILE A 100 -8.30 9.48 7.13
C ILE A 100 -7.51 10.76 7.47
N ASN A 101 -7.46 11.71 6.56
CA ASN A 101 -6.55 12.87 6.61
C ASN A 101 -6.71 13.80 7.82
N ASP A 102 -7.79 13.72 8.55
CA ASP A 102 -8.00 14.52 9.77
C ASP A 102 -7.30 13.93 11.00
N ARG A 103 -6.60 12.80 10.86
CA ARG A 103 -5.92 12.15 11.99
C ARG A 103 -4.47 12.56 12.08
N THR A 104 -4.16 13.28 13.13
CA THR A 104 -2.78 13.67 13.49
C THR A 104 -2.10 12.65 14.42
N ASP A 105 -2.81 11.61 14.87
CA ASP A 105 -2.36 10.68 15.90
C ASP A 105 -1.55 9.47 15.37
N ASN A 106 -1.28 9.40 14.08
CA ASN A 106 -0.53 8.31 13.44
C ASN A 106 -1.05 6.89 13.76
N LYS A 107 -2.36 6.73 13.92
CA LYS A 107 -2.99 5.44 14.20
C LYS A 107 -3.72 4.89 13.00
N PHE A 108 -3.89 3.56 12.99
CA PHE A 108 -4.75 2.80 12.08
C PHE A 108 -4.34 2.79 10.60
N TYR A 109 -3.23 3.40 10.20
CA TYR A 109 -2.71 3.23 8.85
C TYR A 109 -1.95 1.90 8.73
N ILE A 110 -1.84 1.39 7.50
CA ILE A 110 -1.12 0.16 7.22
C ILE A 110 0.33 0.48 6.85
N ALA A 111 1.26 -0.27 7.41
CA ALA A 111 2.67 -0.17 7.11
C ALA A 111 3.28 -1.57 6.88
N GLY A 112 4.35 -1.62 6.09
CA GLY A 112 5.29 -2.71 6.12
C GLY A 112 6.29 -2.49 7.24
N GLY A 113 6.67 -3.55 7.93
CA GLY A 113 7.61 -3.45 9.01
C GLY A 113 8.58 -4.64 9.08
N ASN A 114 9.63 -4.47 9.86
CA ASN A 114 10.57 -5.52 10.15
C ASN A 114 10.78 -5.73 11.64
N ARG A 115 11.09 -6.97 11.99
CA ARG A 115 11.57 -7.37 13.32
C ARG A 115 12.82 -8.24 13.15
N TRP A 116 13.68 -8.22 14.13
CA TRP A 116 14.85 -9.09 14.17
C TRP A 116 14.72 -10.15 15.27
N LEU A 117 14.99 -11.38 14.89
CA LEU A 117 15.00 -12.51 15.79
C LEU A 117 16.45 -13.00 15.95
N ASP A 118 16.87 -13.27 17.16
CA ASP A 118 18.16 -13.89 17.43
C ASP A 118 18.18 -15.37 17.01
N LYS A 119 19.30 -16.05 17.27
CA LYS A 119 19.47 -17.49 16.98
C LYS A 119 18.45 -18.39 17.68
N ASP A 120 17.87 -17.93 18.77
CA ASP A 120 16.92 -18.67 19.59
C ASP A 120 15.45 -18.28 19.23
N GLY A 121 15.27 -17.42 18.22
CA GLY A 121 13.96 -16.93 17.77
C GLY A 121 13.36 -15.84 18.64
N LYS A 122 14.16 -15.22 19.52
CA LYS A 122 13.69 -14.14 20.40
C LYS A 122 13.75 -12.80 19.67
N LEU A 123 12.71 -12.02 19.81
CA LEU A 123 12.60 -10.66 19.26
C LEU A 123 13.60 -9.71 19.94
N THR A 124 14.18 -8.82 19.12
CA THR A 124 14.96 -7.67 19.57
C THR A 124 14.27 -6.39 19.14
N PRO A 125 13.62 -5.66 20.04
CA PRO A 125 12.78 -4.50 19.70
C PRO A 125 13.57 -3.27 19.23
N GLU A 126 14.89 -3.27 19.43
CA GLU A 126 15.73 -2.07 19.21
C GLU A 126 15.90 -1.64 17.75
N THR A 127 15.46 -2.46 16.80
CA THR A 127 15.70 -2.26 15.36
C THR A 127 14.46 -2.48 14.50
N GLU A 128 13.28 -2.27 15.07
CA GLU A 128 12.04 -2.25 14.31
C GLU A 128 11.99 -1.02 13.39
N GLY A 129 11.65 -1.24 12.13
CA GLY A 129 11.41 -0.19 11.15
C GLY A 129 10.00 -0.33 10.58
N HIS A 130 9.32 0.80 10.38
CA HIS A 130 7.98 0.83 9.80
C HIS A 130 7.94 1.87 8.68
N ASN A 131 7.41 1.49 7.51
CA ASN A 131 7.09 2.41 6.41
C ASN A 131 5.64 2.21 5.99
N GLY A 132 4.87 3.30 5.94
CA GLY A 132 3.50 3.27 5.42
C GLY A 132 3.43 2.79 3.98
N ILE A 133 2.35 2.10 3.62
CA ILE A 133 2.09 1.74 2.21
C ILE A 133 1.98 3.01 1.36
N PRO A 134 2.49 3.03 0.11
CA PRO A 134 2.55 4.24 -0.72
C PRO A 134 1.19 4.65 -1.30
N GLU A 135 0.24 3.72 -1.36
CA GLU A 135 -1.10 3.90 -1.93
C GLU A 135 -2.10 2.94 -1.30
N ASN A 136 -3.39 3.16 -1.54
CA ASN A 136 -4.42 2.21 -1.13
C ASN A 136 -4.27 0.89 -1.89
N VAL A 137 -4.45 -0.23 -1.18
CA VAL A 137 -4.27 -1.56 -1.76
C VAL A 137 -5.60 -2.32 -1.76
N ALA A 138 -6.22 -2.37 -2.92
CA ALA A 138 -7.46 -3.12 -3.10
C ALA A 138 -7.27 -4.62 -2.83
N PRO A 139 -8.34 -5.37 -2.52
CA PRO A 139 -8.30 -6.82 -2.41
C PRO A 139 -7.66 -7.49 -3.62
N GLY A 140 -6.67 -8.35 -3.39
CA GLY A 140 -5.91 -9.06 -4.43
C GLY A 140 -4.86 -8.24 -5.17
N ALA A 141 -4.78 -6.91 -4.97
CA ALA A 141 -3.77 -6.06 -5.57
C ALA A 141 -2.39 -6.26 -4.92
N GLU A 142 -1.34 -6.00 -5.71
CA GLU A 142 0.05 -6.02 -5.29
C GLU A 142 0.67 -4.63 -5.49
N ILE A 143 1.45 -4.19 -4.52
CA ILE A 143 2.23 -2.95 -4.58
C ILE A 143 3.71 -3.23 -4.38
N ALA A 144 4.54 -2.33 -4.88
CA ALA A 144 5.95 -2.23 -4.51
C ALA A 144 6.12 -1.14 -3.45
N MET A 145 6.91 -1.42 -2.42
CA MET A 145 7.23 -0.43 -1.40
C MET A 145 8.66 -0.58 -0.92
N THR A 146 9.22 0.49 -0.41
CA THR A 146 10.54 0.48 0.22
C THR A 146 10.39 0.43 1.73
N LEU A 147 11.20 -0.41 2.38
CA LEU A 147 11.31 -0.47 3.84
C LEU A 147 12.76 -0.18 4.24
N GLN A 148 12.95 0.77 5.13
CA GLN A 148 14.25 0.99 5.75
C GLN A 148 14.43 0.01 6.91
N ILE A 149 15.52 -0.76 6.88
CA ILE A 149 15.90 -1.69 7.94
C ILE A 149 17.21 -1.25 8.57
N THR A 150 17.39 -1.55 9.86
CA THR A 150 18.65 -1.36 10.58
C THR A 150 19.11 -2.70 11.14
N ALA A 151 20.31 -3.13 10.78
CA ALA A 151 20.86 -4.37 11.30
C ALA A 151 21.10 -4.28 12.83
N PRO A 152 20.98 -5.40 13.56
CA PRO A 152 21.39 -5.46 14.96
C PRO A 152 22.83 -4.98 15.16
N LYS A 153 23.11 -4.34 16.30
CA LYS A 153 24.46 -3.87 16.65
C LYS A 153 25.43 -5.01 17.03
N THR A 154 24.88 -6.17 17.36
CA THR A 154 25.67 -7.35 17.76
C THR A 154 25.88 -8.23 16.54
N PRO A 155 27.15 -8.51 16.16
CA PRO A 155 27.45 -9.48 15.12
C PRO A 155 26.94 -10.88 15.45
N GLY A 156 26.55 -11.65 14.44
CA GLY A 156 26.02 -13.00 14.59
C GLY A 156 25.01 -13.38 13.52
N GLU A 157 24.39 -14.54 13.71
CA GLU A 157 23.33 -15.04 12.84
C GLU A 157 21.99 -14.53 13.36
N TRP A 158 21.25 -13.87 12.46
CA TRP A 158 19.96 -13.25 12.74
C TRP A 158 18.89 -13.71 11.76
N THR A 159 17.65 -13.55 12.13
CA THR A 159 16.53 -13.69 11.20
C THR A 159 15.83 -12.34 11.06
N LEU A 160 15.86 -11.76 9.87
CA LEU A 160 15.01 -10.63 9.49
C LEU A 160 13.61 -11.18 9.22
N GLU A 161 12.63 -10.77 10.00
CA GLU A 161 11.23 -11.06 9.78
C GLU A 161 10.55 -9.83 9.22
N LEU A 162 9.92 -9.99 8.04
CA LEU A 162 9.13 -8.96 7.37
C LEU A 162 7.65 -9.27 7.57
N ASP A 163 6.90 -8.28 8.01
CA ASP A 163 5.47 -8.39 8.28
C ASP A 163 4.76 -7.08 7.93
N MET A 164 3.45 -7.10 7.87
CA MET A 164 2.63 -5.89 7.83
C MET A 164 2.15 -5.57 9.23
N VAL A 165 1.85 -4.29 9.46
CA VAL A 165 1.32 -3.81 10.73
C VAL A 165 0.19 -2.82 10.49
N GLN A 166 -0.86 -2.89 11.28
CA GLN A 166 -1.77 -1.77 11.44
C GLN A 166 -1.35 -1.01 12.69
N GLU A 167 -0.93 0.22 12.50
CA GLU A 167 -0.36 1.06 13.57
C GLU A 167 -1.33 1.25 14.73
N ALA A 168 -0.81 1.10 15.93
CA ALA A 168 -1.55 1.12 17.20
C ALA A 168 -2.65 0.04 17.32
N VAL A 169 -2.59 -1.02 16.51
CA VAL A 169 -3.50 -2.17 16.58
C VAL A 169 -2.72 -3.47 16.75
N THR A 170 -2.10 -4.00 15.69
CA THR A 170 -1.41 -5.29 15.76
C THR A 170 -0.58 -5.55 14.50
N TRP A 171 0.37 -6.46 14.60
CA TRP A 171 1.05 -7.07 13.46
C TRP A 171 0.14 -8.09 12.77
N PHE A 172 0.26 -8.21 11.45
CA PHE A 172 -0.55 -9.15 10.68
C PHE A 172 -0.22 -10.60 11.03
N GLY A 173 1.04 -10.90 11.33
CA GLY A 173 1.46 -12.23 11.81
C GLY A 173 0.77 -12.67 13.08
N GLU A 174 0.43 -11.75 13.99
CA GLU A 174 -0.32 -12.02 15.22
C GLU A 174 -1.79 -12.41 14.94
N LYS A 175 -2.28 -12.08 13.74
CA LYS A 175 -3.61 -12.47 13.23
C LYS A 175 -3.54 -13.69 12.30
N GLY A 176 -2.38 -14.35 12.22
CA GLY A 176 -2.17 -15.56 11.42
C GLY A 176 -1.81 -15.34 9.96
N SER A 177 -1.47 -14.12 9.56
CA SER A 177 -0.87 -13.86 8.25
C SER A 177 0.54 -14.46 8.19
N PRO A 178 0.95 -15.09 7.08
CA PRO A 178 2.32 -15.56 6.94
C PRO A 178 3.29 -14.37 6.90
N THR A 179 4.41 -14.48 7.62
CA THR A 179 5.53 -13.54 7.58
C THR A 179 6.63 -14.06 6.66
N THR A 180 7.48 -13.15 6.14
CA THR A 180 8.66 -13.54 5.35
C THR A 180 9.90 -13.48 6.22
N LYS A 181 10.66 -14.58 6.28
CA LYS A 181 11.84 -14.71 7.14
C LYS A 181 13.10 -14.96 6.31
N ILE A 182 14.11 -14.11 6.48
CA ILE A 182 15.39 -14.15 5.80
C ILE A 182 16.50 -14.33 6.82
N LYS A 183 17.41 -15.29 6.58
CA LYS A 183 18.62 -15.43 7.39
C LYS A 183 19.66 -14.39 6.98
N VAL A 184 20.18 -13.65 7.95
CA VAL A 184 21.14 -12.57 7.74
C VAL A 184 22.34 -12.76 8.69
N THR A 185 23.54 -12.80 8.12
CA THR A 185 24.79 -12.76 8.89
C THR A 185 25.16 -11.30 9.13
N VAL A 186 25.17 -10.87 10.38
CA VAL A 186 25.64 -9.54 10.78
C VAL A 186 27.13 -9.64 11.15
N VAL A 187 27.96 -8.82 10.49
CA VAL A 187 29.41 -8.74 10.70
C VAL A 187 29.81 -7.40 11.32
N GLN A 188 31.05 -7.31 11.79
CA GLN A 188 31.61 -6.04 12.28
C GLN A 188 31.80 -5.01 11.17
#